data_53a31d06746969928840ec3b3b434bd0
#
_entry.id   53a31d06746969928840ec3b3b434bd0
#
_cell.length_a   1.000
_cell.length_b   1.000
_cell.length_c   1.000
_cell.angle_alpha   90.00
_cell.angle_beta   90.00
_cell.angle_gamma   90.00
#
_symmetry.space_group_name_H-M   'P 1'
#
loop_
_entity.id
_entity.type
_entity.pdbx_description
1 polymer ?
#
loop_
_entity_poly.entity_id
_entity_poly.type
_entity_poly.pdbx_seq_one_letter_code
_entity_poly.pdbx_strand_id
1 'polypeptide(L)'
;MKKTLAALTVVATSFVITTPAAQAHIATPTWSAANSVSTGDQDAPAIATNRNGYVAVVWEDDRDTDNATDNVHSEIYLRTFRNGTALYEVKLSAGGSSGVTNWRHLHPDVGLDDKGNAVVVWQDDPDGNGYYNIPYRVVNTAGTVTASGSANTSSDGQQINPRVAVDPDGAPAGGAVAFSVVWEDIQTGTPATVKAAGYTGPTTRAWEVTASTTTGQHHNPDVAVSASGDAVVVWDDDGDANASYEIGLIRLGRTNGAATLSRRVANSNTGGQQTRPSVAANFNGDFAVAWESDHTGTAGSWTRSFTSTGVARFADVQVAAGGKAPSIGIDDESQTVVGWTVQATDLDVWVRGFGTDGTDAGRLSSQQLNSVPGGRQEQMTVAVSPYAQVAVAYTDDNDGNTYDQIYLGQDFSNNSW
;
A
#
# COMPACT_ATOMS: atom_id res chain seq x y z
N MET A 1 66.37 50.70 -26.82
CA MET A 1 65.67 50.35 -25.55
C MET A 1 64.41 49.55 -25.92
N LYS A 2 64.48 48.25 -25.74
CA LYS A 2 63.34 47.36 -25.96
C LYS A 2 62.65 47.19 -24.61
N LYS A 3 61.38 47.58 -24.49
CA LYS A 3 60.56 47.31 -23.29
C LYS A 3 59.88 45.95 -23.45
N THR A 4 60.22 45.05 -22.57
CA THR A 4 59.58 43.74 -22.48
C THR A 4 58.32 43.87 -21.62
N LEU A 5 57.16 43.50 -22.20
CA LEU A 5 55.88 43.46 -21.51
C LEU A 5 55.77 42.06 -20.90
N ALA A 6 55.64 41.96 -19.58
CA ALA A 6 55.33 40.71 -18.89
C ALA A 6 53.84 40.48 -18.84
N ALA A 7 53.39 39.37 -19.36
CA ALA A 7 51.99 38.93 -19.28
C ALA A 7 51.72 38.29 -17.91
N LEU A 8 50.76 38.85 -17.17
CA LEU A 8 50.28 38.28 -15.91
C LEU A 8 49.18 37.25 -16.21
N THR A 9 49.48 35.98 -15.98
CA THR A 9 48.49 34.89 -16.10
C THR A 9 47.75 34.82 -14.77
N VAL A 10 46.45 35.18 -14.79
CA VAL A 10 45.54 34.98 -13.65
C VAL A 10 44.98 33.56 -13.74
N VAL A 11 45.37 32.69 -12.84
CA VAL A 11 44.76 31.34 -12.65
C VAL A 11 43.53 31.56 -11.79
N ALA A 12 42.36 31.45 -12.40
CA ALA A 12 41.09 31.38 -11.67
C ALA A 12 40.88 29.96 -11.12
N THR A 13 41.13 29.79 -9.81
CA THR A 13 40.68 28.61 -9.09
C THR A 13 39.22 28.71 -8.79
N SER A 14 38.40 27.93 -9.50
CA SER A 14 36.98 27.75 -9.19
C SER A 14 36.87 26.92 -7.91
N PHE A 15 36.45 27.55 -6.82
CA PHE A 15 36.00 26.84 -5.63
C PHE A 15 34.62 26.26 -5.94
N VAL A 16 34.53 24.94 -6.11
CA VAL A 16 33.24 24.21 -6.07
C VAL A 16 32.84 24.16 -4.61
N ILE A 17 31.92 25.03 -4.22
CA ILE A 17 31.22 24.92 -2.93
C ILE A 17 30.24 23.77 -3.10
N THR A 18 30.60 22.58 -2.67
CA THR A 18 29.64 21.51 -2.45
C THR A 18 28.83 21.90 -1.22
N THR A 19 27.63 22.38 -1.42
CA THR A 19 26.64 22.43 -0.33
C THR A 19 26.42 20.99 0.13
N PRO A 20 26.56 20.70 1.44
CA PRO A 20 26.17 19.38 1.93
C PRO A 20 24.69 19.19 1.57
N ALA A 21 24.36 18.04 0.97
CA ALA A 21 22.98 17.66 0.76
C ALA A 21 22.27 17.76 2.12
N ALA A 22 21.16 18.52 2.15
CA ALA A 22 20.35 18.59 3.35
C ALA A 22 19.95 17.15 3.70
N GLN A 23 20.36 16.67 4.86
CA GLN A 23 19.85 15.42 5.41
C GLN A 23 18.37 15.66 5.66
N ALA A 24 17.52 14.98 4.92
CA ALA A 24 16.11 14.94 5.23
C ALA A 24 15.97 14.20 6.57
N HIS A 25 15.66 14.95 7.61
CA HIS A 25 15.05 14.37 8.79
C HIS A 25 13.58 14.15 8.46
N ILE A 26 13.06 12.95 8.71
CA ILE A 26 11.65 12.87 9.08
C ILE A 26 11.56 13.76 10.32
N ALA A 27 10.78 14.85 10.25
CA ALA A 27 10.36 15.52 11.46
C ALA A 27 9.75 14.43 12.33
N THR A 28 10.08 14.41 13.62
CA THR A 28 9.62 13.38 14.55
C THR A 28 8.15 13.13 14.29
N PRO A 29 7.72 11.93 13.81
CA PRO A 29 6.34 11.71 13.42
C PRO A 29 5.42 12.05 14.60
N THR A 30 4.29 12.67 14.32
CA THR A 30 3.25 12.85 15.32
C THR A 30 2.53 11.52 15.46
N TRP A 31 2.70 10.87 16.58
CA TRP A 31 2.07 9.60 16.91
C TRP A 31 0.71 9.82 17.57
N SER A 32 -0.29 9.07 17.14
CA SER A 32 -1.61 9.04 17.77
C SER A 32 -2.26 7.68 17.53
N ALA A 33 -3.22 7.29 18.40
CA ALA A 33 -4.10 6.19 18.06
C ALA A 33 -4.95 6.56 16.83
N ALA A 34 -5.02 5.69 15.84
CA ALA A 34 -5.92 5.86 14.71
C ALA A 34 -7.37 5.63 15.13
N ASN A 35 -7.63 4.60 15.92
CA ASN A 35 -8.94 4.29 16.49
C ASN A 35 -9.32 5.28 17.63
N SER A 36 -10.61 5.60 17.75
CA SER A 36 -11.12 6.48 18.81
C SER A 36 -11.57 5.73 20.07
N VAL A 37 -11.72 4.42 19.97
CA VAL A 37 -12.17 3.52 21.05
C VAL A 37 -11.16 2.40 21.17
N SER A 38 -10.68 2.13 22.38
CA SER A 38 -9.62 1.16 22.68
C SER A 38 -10.14 -0.12 23.33
N THR A 39 -11.45 -0.42 23.20
CA THR A 39 -12.02 -1.69 23.62
C THR A 39 -12.04 -2.65 22.46
N GLY A 40 -11.72 -3.93 22.71
CA GLY A 40 -11.59 -4.96 21.70
C GLY A 40 -10.28 -4.84 20.89
N ASP A 41 -10.02 -5.82 20.05
CA ASP A 41 -8.87 -5.81 19.15
C ASP A 41 -9.13 -4.93 17.93
N GLN A 42 -8.09 -4.22 17.48
CA GLN A 42 -8.06 -3.48 16.25
C GLN A 42 -6.87 -3.99 15.41
N ASP A 43 -7.19 -4.64 14.29
CA ASP A 43 -6.24 -5.38 13.47
C ASP A 43 -6.25 -4.98 12.00
N ALA A 44 -5.29 -5.53 11.24
CA ALA A 44 -5.20 -5.45 9.79
C ALA A 44 -5.38 -4.02 9.24
N PRO A 45 -4.60 -3.02 9.72
CA PRO A 45 -4.71 -1.67 9.23
C PRO A 45 -4.28 -1.55 7.77
N ALA A 46 -4.98 -0.70 7.01
CA ALA A 46 -4.51 -0.18 5.74
C ALA A 46 -4.58 1.35 5.73
N ILE A 47 -3.69 2.00 4.98
CA ILE A 47 -3.54 3.46 4.98
C ILE A 47 -3.45 4.01 3.58
N ALA A 48 -4.07 5.16 3.35
CA ALA A 48 -3.89 5.94 2.14
C ALA A 48 -3.66 7.42 2.48
N THR A 49 -2.90 8.11 1.63
CA THR A 49 -2.71 9.56 1.70
C THR A 49 -2.83 10.20 0.31
N ASN A 50 -3.05 11.51 0.26
CA ASN A 50 -3.16 12.27 -0.98
C ASN A 50 -2.40 13.59 -0.93
N ARG A 51 -2.36 14.34 -2.05
CA ARG A 51 -1.66 15.65 -2.14
C ARG A 51 -2.28 16.76 -1.31
N ASN A 52 -3.52 16.62 -0.83
CA ASN A 52 -4.24 17.67 -0.10
C ASN A 52 -4.23 17.43 1.43
N GLY A 53 -3.33 16.55 1.90
CA GLY A 53 -3.07 16.30 3.32
C GLY A 53 -4.15 15.46 4.00
N TYR A 54 -4.97 14.73 3.22
CA TYR A 54 -5.85 13.71 3.78
C TYR A 54 -5.06 12.42 4.02
N VAL A 55 -5.36 11.78 5.14
CA VAL A 55 -4.90 10.44 5.50
C VAL A 55 -6.14 9.65 5.93
N ALA A 56 -6.34 8.49 5.32
CA ALA A 56 -7.38 7.55 5.69
C ALA A 56 -6.74 6.29 6.26
N VAL A 57 -7.26 5.80 7.36
CA VAL A 57 -6.89 4.51 7.97
C VAL A 57 -8.15 3.68 8.10
N VAL A 58 -8.09 2.45 7.63
CA VAL A 58 -9.16 1.44 7.78
C VAL A 58 -8.60 0.27 8.57
N TRP A 59 -9.42 -0.41 9.35
CA TRP A 59 -9.01 -1.56 10.16
C TRP A 59 -10.19 -2.49 10.47
N GLU A 60 -9.87 -3.69 10.90
CA GLU A 60 -10.77 -4.63 11.55
C GLU A 60 -10.93 -4.22 13.01
N ASP A 61 -12.16 -4.26 13.57
CA ASP A 61 -12.46 -3.78 14.91
C ASP A 61 -13.53 -4.63 15.56
N ASP A 62 -13.23 -5.22 16.69
CA ASP A 62 -14.17 -6.08 17.41
C ASP A 62 -14.85 -5.40 18.63
N ARG A 63 -14.76 -4.04 18.75
CA ARG A 63 -15.34 -3.25 19.85
C ARG A 63 -16.84 -3.47 20.09
N ASP A 64 -17.58 -3.82 19.05
CA ASP A 64 -19.03 -4.02 19.07
C ASP A 64 -19.43 -5.46 19.42
N THR A 65 -18.47 -6.36 19.59
CA THR A 65 -18.70 -7.74 19.96
C THR A 65 -18.38 -7.97 21.43
N ASP A 66 -19.30 -8.55 22.19
CA ASP A 66 -19.17 -8.76 23.64
C ASP A 66 -18.04 -9.75 24.02
N ASN A 67 -17.20 -10.16 23.08
CA ASN A 67 -16.30 -11.26 23.28
C ASN A 67 -14.87 -10.95 22.79
N ALA A 68 -14.15 -10.28 23.65
CA ALA A 68 -12.73 -9.92 23.50
C ALA A 68 -11.76 -11.10 23.27
N THR A 69 -12.24 -12.27 22.98
CA THR A 69 -11.42 -13.49 22.91
C THR A 69 -11.61 -14.28 21.62
N ASP A 70 -12.52 -13.88 20.74
CA ASP A 70 -12.84 -14.75 19.61
C ASP A 70 -12.45 -14.25 18.21
N ASN A 71 -11.96 -13.02 18.00
CA ASN A 71 -11.59 -12.46 16.68
C ASN A 71 -12.47 -12.97 15.51
N VAL A 72 -13.70 -13.38 15.82
CA VAL A 72 -14.61 -14.04 14.88
C VAL A 72 -15.54 -13.02 14.25
N HIS A 73 -15.77 -11.89 14.92
CA HIS A 73 -16.79 -10.91 14.54
C HIS A 73 -16.22 -9.51 14.47
N SER A 74 -15.24 -9.27 13.63
CA SER A 74 -14.73 -7.92 13.40
C SER A 74 -15.60 -7.12 12.43
N GLU A 75 -15.74 -5.84 12.70
CA GLU A 75 -16.38 -4.86 11.83
C GLU A 75 -15.34 -3.97 11.17
N ILE A 76 -15.65 -3.41 10.02
CA ILE A 76 -14.73 -2.53 9.29
C ILE A 76 -15.01 -1.08 9.67
N TYR A 77 -13.98 -0.43 10.24
CA TYR A 77 -13.99 0.98 10.59
C TYR A 77 -13.02 1.78 9.72
N LEU A 78 -13.42 2.99 9.37
CA LEU A 78 -12.62 3.98 8.66
C LEU A 78 -12.51 5.24 9.49
N ARG A 79 -11.31 5.77 9.66
CA ARG A 79 -11.08 7.12 10.18
C ARG A 79 -10.25 7.93 9.20
N THR A 80 -10.65 9.18 9.02
CA THR A 80 -9.96 10.10 8.12
C THR A 80 -9.43 11.29 8.90
N PHE A 81 -8.23 11.72 8.53
CA PHE A 81 -7.55 12.88 9.08
C PHE A 81 -7.26 13.87 7.95
N ARG A 82 -7.09 15.13 8.30
CA ARG A 82 -6.53 16.13 7.41
C ARG A 82 -5.54 17.01 8.15
N ASN A 83 -4.31 17.06 7.65
CA ASN A 83 -3.20 17.79 8.29
C ASN A 83 -3.11 17.47 9.80
N GLY A 84 -3.15 16.20 10.18
CA GLY A 84 -3.09 15.71 11.56
C GLY A 84 -4.39 15.82 12.38
N THR A 85 -5.42 16.49 11.87
CA THR A 85 -6.68 16.63 12.56
C THR A 85 -7.67 15.56 12.13
N ALA A 86 -8.20 14.78 13.08
CA ALA A 86 -9.25 13.80 12.79
C ALA A 86 -10.53 14.50 12.31
N LEU A 87 -11.12 13.99 11.26
CA LEU A 87 -12.36 14.53 10.68
C LEU A 87 -13.57 13.72 11.13
N TYR A 88 -13.53 12.41 10.93
CA TYR A 88 -14.61 11.49 11.29
C TYR A 88 -14.06 10.08 11.48
N GLU A 89 -14.82 9.26 12.21
CA GLU A 89 -14.69 7.80 12.25
C GLU A 89 -16.06 7.21 11.92
N VAL A 90 -16.10 6.18 11.09
CA VAL A 90 -17.34 5.57 10.63
C VAL A 90 -17.20 4.06 10.48
N LYS A 91 -18.20 3.32 10.94
CA LYS A 91 -18.37 1.89 10.67
C LYS A 91 -18.93 1.70 9.27
N LEU A 92 -18.31 0.82 8.47
CA LEU A 92 -18.64 0.61 7.07
C LEU A 92 -19.34 -0.72 6.80
N SER A 93 -19.02 -1.75 7.56
CA SER A 93 -19.70 -3.04 7.49
C SER A 93 -21.00 -3.00 8.30
N ALA A 94 -21.87 -3.94 8.04
CA ALA A 94 -23.06 -4.19 8.86
C ALA A 94 -22.88 -5.58 9.46
N GLY A 95 -23.24 -5.77 10.72
CA GLY A 95 -23.20 -7.09 11.36
C GLY A 95 -23.81 -8.19 10.49
N GLY A 96 -23.54 -9.43 10.81
CA GLY A 96 -23.99 -10.60 10.03
C GLY A 96 -25.49 -10.67 9.79
N SER A 97 -25.89 -11.52 8.89
CA SER A 97 -27.30 -11.81 8.61
C SER A 97 -28.03 -12.25 9.88
N SER A 98 -29.31 -11.93 9.99
CA SER A 98 -30.12 -12.24 11.20
C SER A 98 -30.03 -13.71 11.60
N GLY A 99 -29.55 -13.98 12.83
CA GLY A 99 -29.38 -15.34 13.35
C GLY A 99 -28.08 -16.02 12.99
N VAL A 100 -27.17 -15.35 12.28
CA VAL A 100 -25.82 -15.85 11.98
C VAL A 100 -24.88 -15.44 13.10
N THR A 101 -24.08 -16.39 13.58
CA THR A 101 -23.15 -16.19 14.70
C THR A 101 -21.68 -16.34 14.31
N ASN A 102 -21.38 -16.55 13.04
CA ASN A 102 -20.03 -16.79 12.51
C ASN A 102 -19.72 -15.96 11.24
N TRP A 103 -20.40 -14.81 11.10
CA TRP A 103 -20.11 -13.85 10.04
C TRP A 103 -18.73 -13.20 10.24
N ARG A 104 -18.10 -12.73 9.14
CA ARG A 104 -16.76 -12.13 9.15
C ARG A 104 -16.63 -11.01 8.15
N HIS A 105 -15.92 -9.96 8.56
CA HIS A 105 -15.47 -8.86 7.71
C HIS A 105 -13.98 -8.70 7.94
N LEU A 106 -13.15 -9.03 6.94
CA LEU A 106 -11.71 -9.19 7.11
C LEU A 106 -10.93 -8.48 6.00
N HIS A 107 -9.64 -8.24 6.23
CA HIS A 107 -8.65 -7.75 5.27
C HIS A 107 -9.12 -6.50 4.52
N PRO A 108 -9.44 -5.42 5.23
CA PRO A 108 -9.84 -4.17 4.60
C PRO A 108 -8.68 -3.50 3.87
N ASP A 109 -9.01 -2.73 2.83
CA ASP A 109 -8.06 -1.84 2.19
C ASP A 109 -8.74 -0.53 1.80
N VAL A 110 -7.94 0.55 1.65
CA VAL A 110 -8.42 1.91 1.41
C VAL A 110 -7.58 2.66 0.39
N GLY A 111 -8.25 3.39 -0.50
CA GLY A 111 -7.65 4.38 -1.37
C GLY A 111 -8.33 5.74 -1.25
N LEU A 112 -7.61 6.82 -1.58
CA LEU A 112 -8.09 8.21 -1.53
C LEU A 112 -7.95 8.90 -2.89
N ASP A 113 -8.98 9.68 -3.28
CA ASP A 113 -8.81 10.68 -4.34
C ASP A 113 -8.27 12.01 -3.76
N ASP A 114 -7.85 12.93 -4.62
CA ASP A 114 -7.33 14.25 -4.22
C ASP A 114 -8.38 15.14 -3.53
N LYS A 115 -9.68 14.83 -3.68
CA LYS A 115 -10.76 15.54 -2.98
C LYS A 115 -10.95 15.06 -1.55
N GLY A 116 -10.33 13.92 -1.19
CA GLY A 116 -10.45 13.28 0.11
C GLY A 116 -11.64 12.31 0.21
N ASN A 117 -12.19 11.86 -0.93
CA ASN A 117 -13.13 10.74 -0.91
C ASN A 117 -12.32 9.44 -0.76
N ALA A 118 -12.79 8.56 0.12
CA ALA A 118 -12.21 7.25 0.35
C ALA A 118 -13.02 6.17 -0.37
N VAL A 119 -12.32 5.18 -0.93
CA VAL A 119 -12.92 3.91 -1.35
C VAL A 119 -12.35 2.82 -0.46
N VAL A 120 -13.22 2.05 0.17
CA VAL A 120 -12.85 0.95 1.06
C VAL A 120 -13.41 -0.35 0.51
N VAL A 121 -12.60 -1.40 0.52
CA VAL A 121 -12.96 -2.78 0.19
C VAL A 121 -12.63 -3.70 1.35
N TRP A 122 -13.27 -4.85 1.44
CA TRP A 122 -12.94 -5.92 2.39
C TRP A 122 -13.44 -7.25 1.88
N GLN A 123 -13.01 -8.35 2.47
CA GLN A 123 -13.62 -9.66 2.27
C GLN A 123 -14.74 -9.87 3.26
N ASP A 124 -15.89 -10.35 2.79
CA ASP A 124 -17.17 -10.31 3.48
C ASP A 124 -17.86 -11.66 3.44
N ASP A 125 -18.12 -12.25 4.61
CA ASP A 125 -18.92 -13.47 4.80
C ASP A 125 -20.07 -13.17 5.79
N PRO A 126 -21.09 -12.41 5.38
CA PRO A 126 -22.15 -11.97 6.29
C PRO A 126 -23.13 -13.08 6.68
N ASP A 127 -23.14 -14.21 5.98
CA ASP A 127 -24.00 -15.36 6.24
C ASP A 127 -23.25 -16.54 6.89
N GLY A 128 -21.95 -16.39 7.15
CA GLY A 128 -21.12 -17.36 7.87
C GLY A 128 -20.98 -18.69 7.14
N ASN A 129 -21.13 -18.70 5.81
CA ASN A 129 -21.04 -19.91 5.01
C ASN A 129 -19.62 -20.30 4.63
N GLY A 130 -18.63 -19.46 4.98
CA GLY A 130 -17.21 -19.62 4.69
C GLY A 130 -16.83 -19.21 3.26
N TYR A 131 -17.73 -18.61 2.49
CA TYR A 131 -17.44 -18.06 1.16
C TYR A 131 -17.50 -16.55 1.19
N TYR A 132 -16.39 -15.92 0.81
CA TYR A 132 -16.23 -14.48 0.87
C TYR A 132 -16.55 -13.82 -0.48
N ASN A 133 -17.08 -12.60 -0.40
CA ASN A 133 -17.24 -11.67 -1.51
C ASN A 133 -16.48 -10.37 -1.21
N ILE A 134 -16.35 -9.48 -2.20
CA ILE A 134 -15.63 -8.22 -2.06
C ILE A 134 -16.59 -7.03 -2.18
N PRO A 135 -17.22 -6.60 -1.09
CA PRO A 135 -17.98 -5.36 -1.09
C PRO A 135 -17.04 -4.15 -1.14
N TYR A 136 -17.58 -3.00 -1.57
CA TYR A 136 -16.93 -1.72 -1.44
C TYR A 136 -17.88 -0.64 -0.93
N ARG A 137 -17.30 0.42 -0.35
CA ARG A 137 -17.98 1.67 0.02
C ARG A 137 -17.17 2.85 -0.50
N VAL A 138 -17.89 3.87 -0.99
CA VAL A 138 -17.32 5.19 -1.29
C VAL A 138 -17.79 6.15 -0.25
N VAL A 139 -16.85 6.79 0.47
CA VAL A 139 -17.11 7.67 1.60
C VAL A 139 -16.61 9.07 1.25
N ASN A 140 -17.43 10.08 1.47
CA ASN A 140 -17.03 11.48 1.23
C ASN A 140 -16.29 12.09 2.45
N THR A 141 -15.81 13.32 2.28
CA THR A 141 -15.07 14.05 3.32
C THR A 141 -15.85 14.37 4.60
N ALA A 142 -17.16 14.13 4.59
CA ALA A 142 -18.02 14.27 5.79
C ALA A 142 -18.28 12.92 6.50
N GLY A 143 -17.66 11.83 6.05
CA GLY A 143 -17.89 10.49 6.59
C GLY A 143 -19.18 9.81 6.11
N THR A 144 -19.83 10.36 5.07
CA THR A 144 -21.06 9.79 4.53
C THR A 144 -20.74 8.80 3.42
N VAL A 145 -21.31 7.58 3.51
CA VAL A 145 -21.27 6.59 2.43
C VAL A 145 -22.14 7.11 1.27
N THR A 146 -21.51 7.39 0.14
CA THR A 146 -22.19 7.94 -1.06
C THR A 146 -22.47 6.90 -2.13
N ALA A 147 -21.77 5.76 -2.09
CA ALA A 147 -22.00 4.62 -2.96
C ALA A 147 -21.56 3.31 -2.31
N SER A 148 -22.17 2.22 -2.75
CA SER A 148 -21.90 0.85 -2.29
C SER A 148 -22.06 -0.13 -3.44
N GLY A 149 -21.33 -1.24 -3.39
CA GLY A 149 -21.45 -2.31 -4.39
C GLY A 149 -20.59 -3.51 -4.03
N SER A 150 -20.47 -4.44 -4.98
CA SER A 150 -19.54 -5.58 -4.94
C SER A 150 -18.53 -5.48 -6.08
N ALA A 151 -17.27 -5.75 -5.80
CA ALA A 151 -16.21 -5.74 -6.81
C ALA A 151 -16.26 -6.99 -7.70
N ASN A 152 -16.56 -8.16 -7.13
CA ASN A 152 -16.71 -9.40 -7.86
C ASN A 152 -18.10 -9.52 -8.52
N THR A 153 -18.16 -10.11 -9.72
CA THR A 153 -19.42 -10.46 -10.41
C THR A 153 -19.86 -11.87 -10.12
N SER A 154 -18.93 -12.79 -9.92
CA SER A 154 -19.21 -14.17 -9.51
C SER A 154 -19.06 -14.28 -8.00
N SER A 155 -19.99 -14.94 -7.35
CA SER A 155 -19.92 -15.36 -5.94
C SER A 155 -19.55 -16.82 -5.78
N ASP A 156 -19.15 -17.50 -6.86
CA ASP A 156 -18.71 -18.89 -6.81
C ASP A 156 -17.29 -18.97 -6.22
N GLY A 157 -17.06 -19.91 -5.30
CA GLY A 157 -15.75 -20.09 -4.67
C GLY A 157 -15.42 -19.01 -3.65
N GLN A 158 -14.12 -18.70 -3.49
CA GLN A 158 -13.61 -17.70 -2.55
C GLN A 158 -13.12 -16.47 -3.32
N GLN A 159 -13.56 -15.30 -2.90
CA GLN A 159 -12.99 -14.04 -3.31
C GLN A 159 -12.37 -13.40 -2.06
N ILE A 160 -11.05 -13.35 -2.02
CA ILE A 160 -10.29 -12.99 -0.81
C ILE A 160 -9.13 -12.02 -1.12
N ASN A 161 -8.53 -11.49 -0.07
CA ASN A 161 -7.37 -10.59 -0.14
C ASN A 161 -7.56 -9.40 -1.09
N PRO A 162 -8.65 -8.62 -0.95
CA PRO A 162 -8.89 -7.48 -1.82
C PRO A 162 -7.87 -6.36 -1.57
N ARG A 163 -7.58 -5.62 -2.68
CA ARG A 163 -6.85 -4.35 -2.61
C ARG A 163 -7.53 -3.33 -3.51
N VAL A 164 -7.44 -2.05 -3.13
CA VAL A 164 -8.04 -0.94 -3.88
C VAL A 164 -7.08 0.21 -4.09
N ALA A 165 -7.05 0.75 -5.30
CA ALA A 165 -6.38 2.01 -5.58
C ALA A 165 -7.33 2.96 -6.28
N VAL A 166 -7.27 4.23 -5.90
CA VAL A 166 -8.15 5.29 -6.40
C VAL A 166 -7.38 6.17 -7.36
N ASP A 167 -8.01 6.53 -8.47
CA ASP A 167 -7.51 7.51 -9.40
C ASP A 167 -7.47 8.89 -8.72
N PRO A 168 -6.28 9.48 -8.51
CA PRO A 168 -6.13 10.66 -7.67
C PRO A 168 -6.96 11.85 -8.16
N ASP A 169 -7.12 12.04 -9.46
CA ASP A 169 -7.88 13.17 -10.03
C ASP A 169 -9.27 12.80 -10.57
N GLY A 170 -9.62 11.52 -10.53
CA GLY A 170 -10.94 11.00 -10.93
C GLY A 170 -11.13 10.84 -12.43
N ALA A 171 -12.31 10.34 -12.86
CA ALA A 171 -12.60 10.03 -14.24
C ALA A 171 -13.84 10.79 -14.78
N PRO A 172 -13.72 11.68 -15.82
CA PRO A 172 -12.46 12.28 -16.29
C PRO A 172 -11.77 13.12 -15.21
N ALA A 173 -10.55 13.59 -15.45
CA ALA A 173 -9.81 14.40 -14.48
C ALA A 173 -10.70 15.49 -13.85
N GLY A 174 -10.72 15.56 -12.50
CA GLY A 174 -11.65 16.39 -11.74
C GLY A 174 -13.10 15.87 -11.68
N GLY A 175 -13.39 14.70 -12.26
CA GLY A 175 -14.71 14.09 -12.34
C GLY A 175 -15.11 13.25 -11.11
N ALA A 176 -15.82 12.16 -11.37
CA ALA A 176 -16.29 11.23 -10.35
C ALA A 176 -15.13 10.41 -9.78
N VAL A 177 -15.31 9.88 -8.56
CA VAL A 177 -14.39 8.91 -7.96
C VAL A 177 -14.27 7.71 -8.88
N ALA A 178 -13.04 7.43 -9.34
CA ALA A 178 -12.68 6.28 -10.16
C ALA A 178 -11.65 5.45 -9.43
N PHE A 179 -11.70 4.12 -9.58
CA PHE A 179 -10.85 3.23 -8.81
C PHE A 179 -10.70 1.87 -9.48
N SER A 180 -9.71 1.11 -9.06
CA SER A 180 -9.54 -0.29 -9.42
C SER A 180 -9.46 -1.15 -8.17
N VAL A 181 -10.03 -2.35 -8.24
CA VAL A 181 -10.02 -3.36 -7.18
C VAL A 181 -9.38 -4.62 -7.73
N VAL A 182 -8.53 -5.28 -6.96
CA VAL A 182 -7.99 -6.60 -7.26
C VAL A 182 -8.28 -7.56 -6.12
N TRP A 183 -8.37 -8.86 -6.41
CA TRP A 183 -8.60 -9.90 -5.41
C TRP A 183 -8.12 -11.26 -5.91
N GLU A 184 -7.94 -12.19 -4.98
CA GLU A 184 -7.79 -13.60 -5.31
C GLU A 184 -9.15 -14.23 -5.57
N ASP A 185 -9.26 -14.95 -6.68
CA ASP A 185 -10.44 -15.72 -7.08
C ASP A 185 -10.09 -17.21 -7.08
N ILE A 186 -10.63 -17.94 -6.11
CA ILE A 186 -10.35 -19.35 -5.88
C ILE A 186 -11.60 -20.17 -6.14
N GLN A 187 -11.69 -20.76 -7.31
CA GLN A 187 -12.79 -21.63 -7.71
C GLN A 187 -12.46 -23.09 -7.39
N THR A 188 -13.47 -23.87 -7.00
CA THR A 188 -13.27 -25.28 -6.67
C THR A 188 -12.66 -26.06 -7.84
N GLY A 189 -11.50 -26.67 -7.63
CA GLY A 189 -10.84 -27.51 -8.61
C GLY A 189 -10.02 -26.78 -9.67
N THR A 190 -9.84 -25.48 -9.54
CA THR A 190 -8.95 -24.67 -10.40
C THR A 190 -7.85 -23.97 -9.60
N PRO A 191 -6.74 -23.63 -10.21
CA PRO A 191 -5.74 -22.76 -9.57
C PRO A 191 -6.33 -21.42 -9.14
N ALA A 192 -5.81 -20.84 -8.06
CA ALA A 192 -6.12 -19.47 -7.67
C ALA A 192 -5.69 -18.51 -8.78
N THR A 193 -6.53 -17.53 -9.09
CA THR A 193 -6.25 -16.49 -10.09
C THR A 193 -6.40 -15.11 -9.47
N VAL A 194 -5.71 -14.11 -10.03
CA VAL A 194 -5.91 -12.71 -9.67
C VAL A 194 -6.92 -12.10 -10.63
N LYS A 195 -8.00 -11.58 -10.08
CA LYS A 195 -9.00 -10.77 -10.79
C LYS A 195 -8.75 -9.29 -10.54
N ALA A 196 -9.19 -8.49 -11.50
CA ALA A 196 -9.17 -7.04 -11.40
C ALA A 196 -10.45 -6.45 -12.00
N ALA A 197 -10.99 -5.41 -11.36
CA ALA A 197 -12.12 -4.63 -11.86
C ALA A 197 -11.79 -3.13 -11.82
N GLY A 198 -12.15 -2.40 -12.88
CA GLY A 198 -11.98 -0.96 -12.95
C GLY A 198 -13.31 -0.23 -13.00
N TYR A 199 -13.36 0.91 -12.31
CA TYR A 199 -14.53 1.78 -12.18
C TYR A 199 -14.21 3.18 -12.67
N THR A 200 -15.07 3.72 -13.52
CA THR A 200 -15.00 5.12 -14.01
C THR A 200 -16.00 6.03 -13.29
N GLY A 201 -16.61 5.55 -12.25
CA GLY A 201 -17.54 6.25 -11.37
C GLY A 201 -17.86 5.40 -10.16
N PRO A 202 -18.46 5.97 -9.10
CA PRO A 202 -18.67 5.30 -7.82
C PRO A 202 -19.45 3.98 -7.90
N THR A 203 -20.29 3.84 -8.95
CA THR A 203 -21.11 2.64 -9.23
C THR A 203 -20.97 2.15 -10.67
N THR A 204 -20.07 2.77 -11.46
CA THR A 204 -19.94 2.48 -12.89
C THR A 204 -18.71 1.61 -13.12
N ARG A 205 -18.91 0.28 -13.09
CA ARG A 205 -17.88 -0.67 -13.48
C ARG A 205 -17.63 -0.58 -14.99
N ALA A 206 -16.40 -0.34 -15.40
CA ALA A 206 -16.00 -0.29 -16.80
C ALA A 206 -15.61 -1.68 -17.32
N TRP A 207 -14.94 -2.47 -16.49
CA TRP A 207 -14.42 -3.79 -16.85
C TRP A 207 -14.15 -4.66 -15.61
N GLU A 208 -14.11 -5.99 -15.86
CA GLU A 208 -13.56 -7.00 -14.97
C GLU A 208 -12.77 -8.00 -15.81
N VAL A 209 -11.55 -8.31 -15.41
CA VAL A 209 -10.63 -9.20 -16.15
C VAL A 209 -9.87 -10.12 -15.19
N THR A 210 -9.31 -11.21 -15.73
CA THR A 210 -8.28 -11.99 -15.04
C THR A 210 -6.91 -11.37 -15.35
N ALA A 211 -6.22 -10.86 -14.33
CA ALA A 211 -4.92 -10.20 -14.46
C ALA A 211 -3.79 -11.23 -14.58
N SER A 212 -3.84 -12.32 -13.82
CA SER A 212 -2.87 -13.42 -13.86
C SER A 212 -3.08 -14.35 -15.07
N THR A 213 -2.27 -15.39 -15.19
CA THR A 213 -2.57 -16.55 -16.06
C THR A 213 -3.64 -17.45 -15.43
N THR A 214 -4.00 -18.53 -16.10
CA THR A 214 -4.91 -19.56 -15.57
C THR A 214 -4.17 -20.86 -15.24
N THR A 215 -2.83 -20.86 -15.35
CA THR A 215 -1.95 -21.97 -15.00
C THR A 215 -1.09 -21.60 -13.80
N GLY A 216 -0.87 -22.53 -12.88
CA GLY A 216 -0.18 -22.28 -11.62
C GLY A 216 -1.05 -21.57 -10.58
N GLN A 217 -0.47 -21.19 -9.48
CA GLN A 217 -1.13 -20.51 -8.37
C GLN A 217 -0.76 -19.04 -8.36
N HIS A 218 -1.73 -18.17 -8.04
CA HIS A 218 -1.53 -16.73 -8.00
C HIS A 218 -2.18 -16.16 -6.76
N HIS A 219 -1.38 -15.51 -5.90
CA HIS A 219 -1.79 -15.07 -4.56
C HIS A 219 -1.36 -13.65 -4.27
N ASN A 220 -1.84 -13.10 -3.15
CA ASN A 220 -1.42 -11.82 -2.57
C ASN A 220 -1.35 -10.68 -3.59
N PRO A 221 -2.45 -10.35 -4.30
CA PRO A 221 -2.44 -9.25 -5.24
C PRO A 221 -2.32 -7.91 -4.54
N ASP A 222 -1.70 -6.93 -5.23
CA ASP A 222 -1.75 -5.53 -4.86
C ASP A 222 -1.92 -4.66 -6.10
N VAL A 223 -2.43 -3.41 -5.93
CA VAL A 223 -2.77 -2.51 -7.02
C VAL A 223 -2.43 -1.06 -6.70
N ALA A 224 -1.90 -0.35 -7.70
CA ALA A 224 -1.72 1.09 -7.64
C ALA A 224 -2.27 1.74 -8.91
N VAL A 225 -2.83 2.95 -8.78
CA VAL A 225 -3.43 3.70 -9.89
C VAL A 225 -2.78 5.08 -9.99
N SER A 226 -2.35 5.46 -11.19
CA SER A 226 -1.84 6.81 -11.48
C SER A 226 -2.95 7.74 -12.00
N ALA A 227 -2.64 9.03 -12.23
CA ALA A 227 -3.59 9.99 -12.78
C ALA A 227 -4.10 9.65 -14.20
N SER A 228 -3.44 8.75 -14.93
CA SER A 228 -4.01 8.20 -16.17
C SER A 228 -5.22 7.31 -15.91
N GLY A 229 -5.42 6.85 -14.66
CA GLY A 229 -6.39 5.85 -14.26
C GLY A 229 -6.00 4.42 -14.65
N ASP A 230 -4.80 4.22 -15.20
CA ASP A 230 -4.27 2.89 -15.47
C ASP A 230 -3.84 2.23 -14.16
N ALA A 231 -4.20 0.95 -14.00
CA ALA A 231 -3.92 0.16 -12.80
C ALA A 231 -2.68 -0.71 -13.00
N VAL A 232 -1.65 -0.52 -12.18
CA VAL A 232 -0.52 -1.45 -12.04
C VAL A 232 -0.91 -2.50 -11.03
N VAL A 233 -0.90 -3.78 -11.43
CA VAL A 233 -1.26 -4.92 -10.61
C VAL A 233 -0.05 -5.82 -10.45
N VAL A 234 0.23 -6.25 -9.23
CA VAL A 234 1.28 -7.21 -8.88
C VAL A 234 0.71 -8.37 -8.07
N TRP A 235 1.37 -9.54 -8.10
CA TRP A 235 0.95 -10.73 -7.35
C TRP A 235 2.08 -11.75 -7.21
N ASP A 236 1.92 -12.72 -6.30
CA ASP A 236 2.74 -13.92 -6.27
C ASP A 236 2.38 -14.79 -7.47
N ASP A 237 3.32 -15.06 -8.36
CA ASP A 237 3.10 -15.69 -9.66
C ASP A 237 3.85 -17.03 -9.78
N ASP A 238 3.14 -18.17 -9.74
CA ASP A 238 3.65 -19.50 -10.09
C ASP A 238 3.15 -19.89 -11.50
N GLY A 239 3.30 -18.98 -12.47
CA GLY A 239 2.74 -19.14 -13.81
C GLY A 239 3.30 -20.31 -14.62
N ASP A 240 4.41 -20.91 -14.21
CA ASP A 240 4.99 -22.12 -14.80
C ASP A 240 4.69 -23.40 -13.99
N ALA A 241 3.95 -23.28 -12.88
CA ALA A 241 3.52 -24.37 -12.01
C ALA A 241 4.68 -25.20 -11.43
N ASN A 242 5.81 -24.55 -11.13
CA ASN A 242 6.99 -25.19 -10.54
C ASN A 242 7.05 -25.07 -9.01
N ALA A 243 6.03 -24.44 -8.39
CA ALA A 243 5.93 -24.12 -6.96
C ALA A 243 6.99 -23.12 -6.46
N SER A 244 7.62 -22.37 -7.36
CA SER A 244 8.48 -21.24 -7.08
C SER A 244 7.80 -19.95 -7.55
N TYR A 245 7.59 -19.00 -6.65
CA TYR A 245 6.88 -17.78 -6.96
C TYR A 245 7.83 -16.67 -7.40
N GLU A 246 7.40 -15.95 -8.44
CA GLU A 246 7.96 -14.68 -8.90
C GLU A 246 6.96 -13.55 -8.61
N ILE A 247 7.36 -12.30 -8.75
CA ILE A 247 6.42 -11.20 -8.68
C ILE A 247 5.88 -10.92 -10.08
N GLY A 248 4.65 -11.39 -10.34
CA GLY A 248 3.91 -11.07 -11.55
C GLY A 248 3.54 -9.58 -11.57
N LEU A 249 3.55 -8.99 -12.77
CA LEU A 249 3.20 -7.58 -13.00
C LEU A 249 2.47 -7.39 -14.32
N ILE A 250 1.41 -6.59 -14.32
CA ILE A 250 0.70 -6.10 -15.51
C ILE A 250 0.21 -4.67 -15.26
N ARG A 251 0.04 -3.87 -16.33
CA ARG A 251 -0.72 -2.63 -16.23
C ARG A 251 -1.95 -2.69 -17.12
N LEU A 252 -3.11 -2.39 -16.54
CA LEU A 252 -4.42 -2.45 -17.16
C LEU A 252 -4.95 -1.04 -17.42
N GLY A 253 -5.46 -0.82 -18.62
CA GLY A 253 -5.98 0.47 -19.03
C GLY A 253 -7.33 0.77 -18.39
N ARG A 254 -7.52 2.02 -17.95
CA ARG A 254 -8.71 2.57 -17.27
C ARG A 254 -10.05 2.16 -17.89
N THR A 255 -10.16 2.20 -19.22
CA THR A 255 -11.48 2.16 -19.91
C THR A 255 -11.98 0.77 -20.25
N ASN A 256 -11.08 -0.21 -20.40
CA ASN A 256 -11.44 -1.52 -20.90
C ASN A 256 -10.63 -2.67 -20.29
N GLY A 257 -9.73 -2.39 -19.34
CA GLY A 257 -8.90 -3.42 -18.72
C GLY A 257 -7.90 -4.09 -19.66
N ALA A 258 -7.71 -3.55 -20.88
CA ALA A 258 -6.68 -4.07 -21.78
C ALA A 258 -5.28 -3.74 -21.26
N ALA A 259 -4.33 -4.66 -21.46
CA ALA A 259 -2.97 -4.43 -21.00
C ALA A 259 -2.32 -3.25 -21.75
N THR A 260 -1.95 -2.19 -21.01
CA THR A 260 -1.13 -1.06 -21.50
C THR A 260 0.36 -1.31 -21.24
N LEU A 261 0.69 -2.20 -20.31
CA LEU A 261 1.99 -2.83 -20.14
C LEU A 261 1.74 -4.34 -20.03
N SER A 262 2.31 -5.12 -20.96
CA SER A 262 2.10 -6.57 -20.99
C SER A 262 2.66 -7.26 -19.75
N ARG A 263 2.04 -8.37 -19.36
CA ARG A 263 2.47 -9.21 -18.23
C ARG A 263 3.94 -9.53 -18.29
N ARG A 264 4.61 -9.42 -17.16
CA ARG A 264 6.03 -9.69 -16.97
C ARG A 264 6.33 -9.99 -15.51
N VAL A 265 7.56 -10.41 -15.23
CA VAL A 265 8.11 -10.52 -13.88
C VAL A 265 8.71 -9.17 -13.46
N ALA A 266 8.44 -8.73 -12.23
CA ALA A 266 8.95 -7.47 -11.68
C ALA A 266 10.35 -7.61 -11.10
N ASN A 267 10.63 -8.71 -10.39
CA ASN A 267 11.96 -9.03 -9.85
C ASN A 267 12.95 -9.41 -10.97
N SER A 268 14.23 -9.16 -10.77
CA SER A 268 15.30 -9.56 -11.72
C SER A 268 15.99 -10.85 -11.31
N ASN A 269 15.93 -11.20 -10.02
CA ASN A 269 16.47 -12.45 -9.51
C ASN A 269 15.33 -13.45 -9.30
N THR A 270 15.38 -14.57 -10.02
CA THR A 270 14.35 -15.61 -10.04
C THR A 270 14.72 -16.83 -9.17
N GLY A 271 15.77 -16.75 -8.35
CA GLY A 271 16.11 -17.80 -7.40
C GLY A 271 15.28 -17.70 -6.11
N GLY A 272 14.90 -18.83 -5.53
CA GLY A 272 14.11 -18.88 -4.30
C GLY A 272 12.65 -18.45 -4.48
N GLN A 273 12.02 -18.00 -3.42
CA GLN A 273 10.63 -17.53 -3.39
C GLN A 273 10.60 -16.01 -3.43
N GLN A 274 9.74 -15.44 -4.29
CA GLN A 274 9.40 -14.04 -4.32
C GLN A 274 7.91 -13.93 -3.99
N THR A 275 7.56 -13.31 -2.87
CA THR A 275 6.18 -13.33 -2.36
C THR A 275 5.77 -12.02 -1.70
N ARG A 276 4.45 -11.86 -1.47
CA ARG A 276 3.86 -10.72 -0.77
C ARG A 276 4.28 -9.37 -1.35
N PRO A 277 4.02 -9.13 -2.64
CA PRO A 277 4.33 -7.85 -3.23
C PRO A 277 3.45 -6.74 -2.67
N SER A 278 4.01 -5.54 -2.63
CA SER A 278 3.28 -4.29 -2.47
C SER A 278 3.69 -3.34 -3.59
N VAL A 279 2.75 -2.55 -4.14
CA VAL A 279 2.99 -1.64 -5.26
C VAL A 279 2.47 -0.24 -4.96
N ALA A 280 3.24 0.78 -5.35
CA ALA A 280 2.80 2.16 -5.34
C ALA A 280 3.07 2.81 -6.69
N ALA A 281 2.20 3.73 -7.11
CA ALA A 281 2.37 4.53 -8.33
C ALA A 281 2.21 6.01 -8.00
N ASN A 282 2.99 6.85 -8.66
CA ASN A 282 2.84 8.29 -8.54
C ASN A 282 1.89 8.87 -9.60
N PHE A 283 1.64 10.17 -9.51
CA PHE A 283 0.75 10.87 -10.43
C PHE A 283 1.17 10.72 -11.90
N ASN A 284 2.48 10.69 -12.18
CA ASN A 284 3.04 10.60 -13.52
C ASN A 284 3.05 9.17 -14.10
N GLY A 285 2.68 8.16 -13.30
CA GLY A 285 2.63 6.76 -13.70
C GLY A 285 3.95 6.00 -13.51
N ASP A 286 4.97 6.60 -12.90
CA ASP A 286 6.11 5.84 -12.38
C ASP A 286 5.63 5.00 -11.19
N PHE A 287 6.22 3.82 -11.01
CA PHE A 287 5.77 2.90 -9.96
C PHE A 287 6.94 2.14 -9.34
N ALA A 288 6.71 1.66 -8.13
CA ALA A 288 7.69 0.86 -7.41
C ALA A 288 7.02 -0.34 -6.75
N VAL A 289 7.78 -1.43 -6.63
CA VAL A 289 7.34 -2.70 -6.05
C VAL A 289 8.29 -3.07 -4.93
N ALA A 290 7.75 -3.52 -3.79
CA ALA A 290 8.49 -4.18 -2.73
C ALA A 290 7.94 -5.61 -2.54
N TRP A 291 8.78 -6.55 -2.10
CA TRP A 291 8.40 -7.95 -1.92
C TRP A 291 9.30 -8.66 -0.91
N GLU A 292 8.87 -9.82 -0.45
CA GLU A 292 9.73 -10.75 0.28
C GLU A 292 10.50 -11.66 -0.68
N SER A 293 11.76 -11.94 -0.37
CA SER A 293 12.57 -12.91 -1.12
C SER A 293 13.56 -13.63 -0.23
N ASP A 294 13.76 -14.92 -0.51
CA ASP A 294 14.76 -15.77 0.16
C ASP A 294 15.92 -16.20 -0.75
N HIS A 295 16.05 -15.60 -1.94
CA HIS A 295 17.06 -15.98 -2.95
C HIS A 295 18.53 -15.89 -2.45
N THR A 296 18.78 -15.13 -1.38
CA THR A 296 20.10 -15.05 -0.73
C THR A 296 20.30 -16.12 0.35
N GLY A 297 19.35 -17.03 0.53
CA GLY A 297 19.34 -18.07 1.58
C GLY A 297 18.80 -17.59 2.92
N THR A 298 18.49 -16.29 3.06
CA THR A 298 17.79 -15.72 4.21
C THR A 298 16.67 -14.85 3.68
N ALA A 299 15.45 -15.05 4.17
CA ALA A 299 14.32 -14.21 3.79
C ALA A 299 14.59 -12.74 4.13
N GLY A 300 14.13 -11.83 3.30
CA GLY A 300 14.28 -10.40 3.49
C GLY A 300 13.35 -9.61 2.59
N SER A 301 13.23 -8.31 2.85
CA SER A 301 12.47 -7.38 2.02
C SER A 301 13.35 -6.78 0.92
N TRP A 302 12.79 -6.66 -0.28
CA TRP A 302 13.43 -6.17 -1.50
C TRP A 302 12.56 -5.12 -2.17
N THR A 303 13.16 -4.29 -3.01
CA THR A 303 12.44 -3.27 -3.80
C THR A 303 13.05 -3.04 -5.16
N ARG A 304 12.22 -2.57 -6.09
CA ARG A 304 12.59 -2.11 -7.42
C ARG A 304 11.62 -1.04 -7.92
N SER A 305 12.13 -0.03 -8.60
CA SER A 305 11.34 1.06 -9.16
C SER A 305 11.39 1.07 -10.69
N PHE A 306 10.32 1.58 -11.30
CA PHE A 306 10.09 1.58 -12.74
C PHE A 306 9.60 2.95 -13.20
N THR A 307 9.95 3.29 -14.43
CA THR A 307 9.32 4.42 -15.13
C THR A 307 7.88 4.09 -15.53
N SER A 308 7.11 5.11 -15.89
CA SER A 308 5.76 4.97 -16.45
C SER A 308 5.68 4.10 -17.72
N THR A 309 6.80 3.86 -18.40
CA THR A 309 6.89 2.93 -19.53
C THR A 309 7.26 1.50 -19.12
N GLY A 310 7.44 1.23 -17.82
CA GLY A 310 7.80 -0.07 -17.28
C GLY A 310 9.28 -0.42 -17.43
N VAL A 311 10.15 0.57 -17.65
CA VAL A 311 11.60 0.38 -17.64
C VAL A 311 12.10 0.47 -16.20
N ALA A 312 12.81 -0.55 -15.73
CA ALA A 312 13.41 -0.52 -14.39
C ALA A 312 14.43 0.61 -14.25
N ARG A 313 14.39 1.35 -13.16
CA ARG A 313 15.34 2.41 -12.83
C ARG A 313 16.63 1.87 -12.25
N PHE A 314 16.54 0.78 -11.49
CA PHE A 314 17.68 0.07 -10.88
C PHE A 314 17.37 -1.43 -10.78
N ALA A 315 18.41 -2.23 -10.47
CA ALA A 315 18.27 -3.66 -10.17
C ALA A 315 17.57 -3.86 -8.82
N ASP A 316 17.22 -5.11 -8.46
CA ASP A 316 16.65 -5.42 -7.16
C ASP A 316 17.59 -4.95 -6.04
N VAL A 317 17.04 -4.18 -5.09
CA VAL A 317 17.75 -3.65 -3.92
C VAL A 317 17.20 -4.25 -2.65
N GLN A 318 18.08 -4.80 -1.81
CA GLN A 318 17.68 -5.30 -0.50
C GLN A 318 17.35 -4.13 0.44
N VAL A 319 16.10 -4.12 0.92
CA VAL A 319 15.63 -3.17 1.92
C VAL A 319 16.15 -3.56 3.29
N ALA A 320 15.91 -4.82 3.68
CA ALA A 320 16.32 -5.37 4.96
C ALA A 320 16.48 -6.90 4.88
N ALA A 321 17.53 -7.42 5.51
CA ALA A 321 17.64 -8.83 5.82
C ALA A 321 16.68 -9.17 6.98
N GLY A 322 15.91 -10.25 6.85
CA GLY A 322 14.90 -10.65 7.84
C GLY A 322 13.62 -9.80 7.85
N GLY A 323 13.52 -8.76 6.99
CA GLY A 323 12.30 -7.96 6.85
C GLY A 323 11.16 -8.77 6.24
N LYS A 324 9.95 -8.59 6.75
CA LYS A 324 8.72 -9.27 6.32
C LYS A 324 7.60 -8.30 6.03
N ALA A 325 6.62 -8.75 5.25
CA ALA A 325 5.42 -8.02 4.90
C ALA A 325 5.72 -6.55 4.48
N PRO A 326 6.54 -6.32 3.43
CA PRO A 326 6.89 -4.98 3.03
C PRO A 326 5.68 -4.24 2.49
N SER A 327 5.57 -2.95 2.84
CA SER A 327 4.62 -2.00 2.28
C SER A 327 5.40 -0.85 1.66
N ILE A 328 4.98 -0.31 0.52
CA ILE A 328 5.71 0.70 -0.23
C ILE A 328 4.85 1.91 -0.59
N GLY A 329 5.45 3.11 -0.53
CA GLY A 329 4.88 4.34 -1.07
C GLY A 329 5.89 5.04 -1.99
N ILE A 330 5.40 5.90 -2.88
CA ILE A 330 6.20 6.64 -3.86
C ILE A 330 5.68 8.09 -3.98
N ASP A 331 6.59 9.06 -4.09
CA ASP A 331 6.27 10.45 -4.35
C ASP A 331 6.29 10.82 -5.84
N ASP A 332 5.92 12.06 -6.18
CA ASP A 332 5.92 12.54 -7.57
C ASP A 332 7.32 12.72 -8.15
N GLU A 333 8.38 12.72 -7.33
CA GLU A 333 9.77 12.69 -7.75
C GLU A 333 10.31 11.26 -7.94
N SER A 334 9.44 10.24 -7.78
CA SER A 334 9.76 8.81 -7.87
C SER A 334 10.74 8.31 -6.80
N GLN A 335 10.75 8.97 -5.66
CA GLN A 335 11.43 8.48 -4.46
C GLN A 335 10.49 7.58 -3.68
N THR A 336 11.01 6.57 -3.03
CA THR A 336 10.19 5.54 -2.39
C THR A 336 10.49 5.41 -0.92
N VAL A 337 9.49 5.05 -0.15
CA VAL A 337 9.63 4.60 1.24
C VAL A 337 9.07 3.20 1.36
N VAL A 338 9.85 2.31 1.94
CA VAL A 338 9.44 0.94 2.26
C VAL A 338 9.38 0.79 3.76
N GLY A 339 8.25 0.29 4.24
CA GLY A 339 8.07 -0.16 5.62
C GLY A 339 8.07 -1.69 5.70
N TRP A 340 8.51 -2.25 6.80
CA TRP A 340 8.53 -3.70 7.01
C TRP A 340 8.49 -4.04 8.50
N THR A 341 8.14 -5.29 8.80
CA THR A 341 8.20 -5.86 10.15
C THR A 341 9.45 -6.73 10.29
N VAL A 342 10.11 -6.68 11.43
CA VAL A 342 11.24 -7.55 11.80
C VAL A 342 10.86 -8.32 13.04
N GLN A 343 11.10 -9.63 13.02
CA GLN A 343 10.98 -10.47 14.20
C GLN A 343 12.37 -10.68 14.82
N ALA A 344 12.64 -9.94 15.90
CA ALA A 344 13.83 -10.14 16.74
C ALA A 344 13.45 -10.87 18.05
N THR A 345 13.45 -10.18 19.19
CA THR A 345 12.87 -10.71 20.44
C THR A 345 11.35 -10.47 20.47
N ASP A 346 10.93 -9.34 19.91
CA ASP A 346 9.55 -8.92 19.68
C ASP A 346 9.39 -8.57 18.20
N LEU A 347 8.17 -8.27 17.77
CA LEU A 347 7.91 -7.75 16.43
C LEU A 347 8.07 -6.23 16.44
N ASP A 348 8.93 -5.72 15.57
CA ASP A 348 9.23 -4.29 15.42
C ASP A 348 8.92 -3.82 14.02
N VAL A 349 8.49 -2.56 13.89
CA VAL A 349 8.21 -1.91 12.61
C VAL A 349 9.29 -0.91 12.22
N TRP A 350 9.71 -0.98 10.96
CA TRP A 350 10.83 -0.23 10.41
C TRP A 350 10.46 0.46 9.10
N VAL A 351 11.17 1.54 8.78
CA VAL A 351 11.10 2.21 7.46
C VAL A 351 12.48 2.54 6.92
N ARG A 352 12.56 2.65 5.57
CA ARG A 352 13.72 3.13 4.83
C ARG A 352 13.29 3.79 3.53
N GLY A 353 13.92 4.91 3.18
CA GLY A 353 13.69 5.64 1.94
C GLY A 353 14.78 5.38 0.91
N PHE A 354 14.41 5.46 -0.36
CA PHE A 354 15.30 5.27 -1.50
C PHE A 354 15.12 6.41 -2.51
N GLY A 355 16.23 6.86 -3.07
CA GLY A 355 16.26 7.76 -4.21
C GLY A 355 15.85 7.05 -5.50
N THR A 356 15.73 7.82 -6.57
CA THR A 356 15.34 7.32 -7.91
C THR A 356 16.32 6.32 -8.52
N ASP A 357 17.53 6.25 -8.01
CA ASP A 357 18.62 5.33 -8.40
C ASP A 357 18.73 4.08 -7.50
N GLY A 358 17.84 3.94 -6.52
CA GLY A 358 17.83 2.83 -5.56
C GLY A 358 18.83 2.99 -4.42
N THR A 359 19.51 4.11 -4.31
CA THR A 359 20.38 4.41 -3.16
C THR A 359 19.58 5.09 -2.06
N ASP A 360 19.98 4.89 -0.80
CA ASP A 360 19.36 5.62 0.32
C ASP A 360 19.93 7.05 0.50
N ALA A 361 20.86 7.44 -0.31
CA ALA A 361 21.44 8.78 -0.57
C ALA A 361 21.22 9.84 0.55
N GLY A 362 21.17 9.41 1.81
CA GLY A 362 20.96 10.27 2.97
C GLY A 362 19.53 10.81 3.15
N ARG A 363 18.56 10.27 2.44
CA ARG A 363 17.17 10.78 2.51
C ARG A 363 16.43 10.24 3.73
N LEU A 364 16.18 8.95 3.81
CA LEU A 364 15.59 8.29 4.97
C LEU A 364 16.40 7.03 5.27
N SER A 365 17.34 7.12 6.20
CA SER A 365 18.07 5.94 6.65
C SER A 365 17.13 4.96 7.35
N SER A 366 17.48 3.67 7.32
CA SER A 366 16.72 2.64 8.04
C SER A 366 16.55 3.02 9.51
N GLN A 367 15.31 3.09 9.96
CA GLN A 367 14.97 3.40 11.35
C GLN A 367 13.77 2.61 11.85
N GLN A 368 13.86 2.21 13.13
CA GLN A 368 12.74 1.64 13.86
C GLN A 368 11.73 2.73 14.22
N LEU A 369 10.46 2.46 14.05
CA LEU A 369 9.40 3.44 14.29
C LEU A 369 8.78 3.32 15.68
N ASN A 370 8.59 2.11 16.18
CA ASN A 370 8.09 1.91 17.53
C ASN A 370 9.18 2.31 18.55
N SER A 371 8.83 3.22 19.46
CA SER A 371 9.77 3.77 20.45
C SER A 371 9.76 3.01 21.77
N VAL A 372 8.80 2.14 21.99
CA VAL A 372 8.66 1.35 23.23
C VAL A 372 9.04 -0.09 22.92
N PRO A 373 10.14 -0.61 23.49
CA PRO A 373 10.45 -2.02 23.41
C PRO A 373 9.52 -2.79 24.34
N GLY A 374 8.66 -3.58 23.80
CA GLY A 374 7.70 -4.44 24.52
C GLY A 374 6.36 -4.47 23.80
N GLY A 375 5.70 -5.62 23.82
CA GLY A 375 4.52 -5.86 23.03
C GLY A 375 4.83 -6.26 21.58
N ARG A 376 3.79 -6.48 20.81
CA ARG A 376 3.87 -6.84 19.39
C ARG A 376 3.51 -5.62 18.56
N GLN A 377 4.40 -5.23 17.63
CA GLN A 377 4.13 -4.22 16.64
C GLN A 377 4.22 -4.88 15.26
N GLU A 378 3.11 -5.06 14.60
CA GLU A 378 3.04 -5.78 13.34
C GLU A 378 2.05 -5.18 12.34
N GLN A 379 1.85 -5.84 11.21
CA GLN A 379 0.90 -5.45 10.18
C GLN A 379 1.12 -4.01 9.70
N MET A 380 2.39 -3.62 9.52
CA MET A 380 2.74 -2.27 9.12
C MET A 380 2.30 -1.97 7.69
N THR A 381 1.74 -0.79 7.51
CA THR A 381 1.42 -0.22 6.21
C THR A 381 1.96 1.21 6.08
N VAL A 382 2.43 1.57 4.88
CA VAL A 382 2.99 2.89 4.57
C VAL A 382 2.29 3.51 3.38
N ALA A 383 2.02 4.80 3.46
CA ALA A 383 1.59 5.62 2.33
C ALA A 383 2.47 6.87 2.22
N VAL A 384 2.76 7.27 0.99
CA VAL A 384 3.56 8.47 0.69
C VAL A 384 2.74 9.39 -0.20
N SER A 385 2.60 10.65 0.23
CA SER A 385 1.92 11.64 -0.59
C SER A 385 2.78 12.07 -1.78
N PRO A 386 2.19 12.68 -2.83
CA PRO A 386 2.94 13.25 -3.95
C PRO A 386 4.05 14.22 -3.54
N TYR A 387 3.95 14.83 -2.36
CA TYR A 387 4.91 15.79 -1.81
C TYR A 387 5.83 15.18 -0.74
N ALA A 388 6.06 13.87 -0.81
CA ALA A 388 6.95 13.14 0.08
C ALA A 388 6.56 13.16 1.59
N GLN A 389 5.29 13.41 1.91
CA GLN A 389 4.79 13.22 3.28
C GLN A 389 4.54 11.74 3.50
N VAL A 390 5.10 11.19 4.57
CA VAL A 390 4.96 9.78 4.94
C VAL A 390 3.90 9.63 6.01
N ALA A 391 2.99 8.69 5.81
CA ALA A 391 2.07 8.22 6.82
C ALA A 391 2.25 6.71 6.99
N VAL A 392 2.22 6.23 8.22
CA VAL A 392 2.36 4.82 8.57
C VAL A 392 1.28 4.43 9.56
N ALA A 393 0.78 3.21 9.44
CA ALA A 393 -0.07 2.61 10.45
C ALA A 393 0.42 1.20 10.78
N TYR A 394 0.24 0.75 12.01
CA TYR A 394 0.56 -0.60 12.46
C TYR A 394 -0.26 -0.96 13.70
N THR A 395 -0.37 -2.24 13.99
CA THR A 395 -0.95 -2.74 15.24
C THR A 395 0.06 -2.70 16.37
N ASP A 396 -0.38 -2.40 17.59
CA ASP A 396 0.46 -2.30 18.79
C ASP A 396 -0.32 -2.74 20.04
N ASP A 397 0.19 -3.71 20.78
CA ASP A 397 -0.35 -4.19 22.07
C ASP A 397 0.42 -3.62 23.29
N ASN A 398 1.08 -2.49 23.13
CA ASN A 398 2.05 -1.94 24.08
C ASN A 398 1.45 -1.46 25.42
N ASP A 399 0.17 -1.27 25.54
CA ASP A 399 -0.48 -0.85 26.80
C ASP A 399 -0.67 -2.01 27.79
N GLY A 400 -0.35 -3.25 27.39
CA GLY A 400 -0.36 -4.46 28.22
C GLY A 400 -1.77 -4.92 28.59
N ASN A 401 -2.79 -4.47 27.86
CA ASN A 401 -4.18 -4.83 28.13
C ASN A 401 -4.66 -6.08 27.36
N THR A 402 -3.82 -6.66 26.51
CA THR A 402 -4.10 -7.81 25.62
C THR A 402 -4.91 -7.50 24.36
N TYR A 403 -5.19 -6.22 24.09
CA TYR A 403 -5.87 -5.77 22.87
C TYR A 403 -4.93 -4.97 21.98
N ASP A 404 -4.92 -5.30 20.73
CA ASP A 404 -4.19 -4.53 19.72
C ASP A 404 -4.89 -3.20 19.43
N GLN A 405 -4.11 -2.15 19.19
CA GLN A 405 -4.57 -0.81 18.83
C GLN A 405 -3.90 -0.40 17.52
N ILE A 406 -4.55 0.47 16.74
CA ILE A 406 -3.92 1.02 15.55
C ILE A 406 -3.19 2.30 15.89
N TYR A 407 -1.86 2.28 15.73
CA TYR A 407 -1.02 3.46 15.83
C TYR A 407 -0.81 4.10 14.45
N LEU A 408 -0.97 5.41 14.42
CA LEU A 408 -0.79 6.24 13.25
C LEU A 408 0.37 7.21 13.47
N GLY A 409 1.38 7.11 12.60
CA GLY A 409 2.46 8.09 12.48
C GLY A 409 2.25 8.95 11.25
N GLN A 410 2.33 10.27 11.40
CA GLN A 410 2.17 11.22 10.30
C GLN A 410 3.29 12.25 10.34
N ASP A 411 3.94 12.47 9.20
CA ASP A 411 4.85 13.58 8.96
C ASP A 411 4.16 14.62 8.08
N PHE A 412 3.89 15.81 8.65
CA PHE A 412 3.26 16.91 7.95
C PHE A 412 4.25 18.00 7.53
N SER A 413 5.56 17.76 7.66
CA SER A 413 6.55 18.73 7.22
C SER A 413 6.48 18.90 5.70
N ASN A 414 6.33 20.15 5.23
CA ASN A 414 6.42 20.51 3.80
C ASN A 414 7.86 20.44 3.27
N ASN A 415 8.72 19.68 3.90
CA ASN A 415 10.10 19.53 3.47
C ASN A 415 10.17 18.32 2.54
N SER A 416 10.29 18.60 1.24
CA SER A 416 10.74 17.61 0.27
C SER A 416 12.02 16.94 0.78
N TRP A 417 12.11 15.65 0.64
CA TRP A 417 13.28 14.81 0.94
C TRP A 417 14.57 15.36 0.36
#